data_f7bc3d06159f1354a0b6ac8ee7c6f0f5
#
_entry.id   f7bc3d06159f1354a0b6ac8ee7c6f0f5
#
_cell.length_a   1.000
_cell.length_b   1.000
_cell.length_c   1.000
_cell.angle_alpha   90.00
_cell.angle_beta   90.00
_cell.angle_gamma   90.00
#
_symmetry.space_group_name_H-M   'P 1'
#
loop_
_entity.id
_entity.type
_entity.pdbx_description
1 polymer ?
#
loop_
_entity_poly.entity_id
_entity_poly.type
_entity_poly.pdbx_seq_one_letter_code
_entity_poly.pdbx_strand_id
1 'polypeptide(L)'
;MKTITKNDFEKLFTLCRSYDPFTMYIDSYEQEIQAEKANKQIMEKFSNIVKENYNIETHFMPYRTTIEYPIAEAKVTFAKWLLNNGVEIIENPKRVWTTDDIKRLLQTNDTMLYRSLKILYSYQTADEKSAKDTITENGVGFNSVDAQFLSSCAEFLIKNGFLTIKQKAIVRTKMIKYTKQLTKLANKC
;
A
#
# COMPACT_ATOMS: atom_id res chain seq x y z
N MET A 1 23.92 -12.60 -2.64
CA MET A 1 22.58 -13.13 -2.89
C MET A 1 21.71 -11.95 -3.24
N LYS A 2 20.97 -11.97 -4.33
CA LYS A 2 20.08 -10.86 -4.72
C LYS A 2 18.73 -11.06 -4.03
N THR A 3 18.01 -9.97 -3.82
CA THR A 3 16.71 -10.02 -3.13
C THR A 3 15.61 -9.39 -3.98
N ILE A 4 14.39 -9.89 -3.86
CA ILE A 4 13.18 -9.33 -4.43
C ILE A 4 12.16 -9.10 -3.31
N THR A 5 11.52 -7.94 -3.26
CA THR A 5 10.45 -7.69 -2.28
C THR A 5 9.19 -8.49 -2.64
N LYS A 6 8.35 -8.80 -1.66
CA LYS A 6 7.06 -9.47 -1.92
C LYS A 6 6.22 -8.72 -2.96
N ASN A 7 6.18 -7.39 -2.91
CA ASN A 7 5.42 -6.60 -3.89
C ASN A 7 5.98 -6.73 -5.31
N ASP A 8 7.29 -6.73 -5.47
CA ASP A 8 7.91 -6.85 -6.79
C ASP A 8 7.83 -8.30 -7.30
N PHE A 9 7.89 -9.29 -6.39
CA PHE A 9 7.59 -10.67 -6.71
C PHE A 9 6.17 -10.82 -7.29
N GLU A 10 5.14 -10.23 -6.65
CA GLU A 10 3.76 -10.28 -7.13
C GLU A 10 3.61 -9.61 -8.51
N LYS A 11 4.27 -8.48 -8.75
CA LYS A 11 4.28 -7.82 -10.06
C LYS A 11 4.92 -8.69 -11.13
N LEU A 12 6.08 -9.26 -10.82
CA LEU A 12 6.82 -10.11 -11.74
C LEU A 12 6.06 -11.40 -12.04
N PHE A 13 5.45 -12.01 -11.01
CA PHE A 13 4.58 -13.17 -11.16
C PHE A 13 3.35 -12.86 -12.02
N THR A 14 2.72 -11.70 -11.80
CA THR A 14 1.57 -11.25 -12.61
C THR A 14 1.97 -11.06 -14.08
N LEU A 15 3.14 -10.50 -14.35
CA LEU A 15 3.66 -10.38 -15.70
C LEU A 15 3.89 -11.77 -16.34
N CYS A 16 4.47 -12.70 -15.59
CA CYS A 16 4.67 -14.07 -16.04
C CYS A 16 3.35 -14.77 -16.38
N ARG A 17 2.31 -14.55 -15.59
CA ARG A 17 0.95 -15.08 -15.84
C ARG A 17 0.25 -14.48 -17.07
N SER A 18 0.64 -13.29 -17.48
CA SER A 18 0.06 -12.66 -18.67
C SER A 18 0.51 -13.32 -19.98
N TYR A 19 1.55 -14.16 -19.91
CA TYR A 19 2.00 -14.97 -21.04
C TYR A 19 1.05 -16.16 -21.22
N ASP A 20 0.39 -16.23 -22.37
CA ASP A 20 -0.49 -17.34 -22.73
C ASP A 20 0.10 -18.11 -23.91
N PRO A 21 0.66 -19.30 -23.68
CA PRO A 21 1.23 -20.12 -24.75
C PRO A 21 0.16 -20.83 -25.59
N PHE A 22 -1.13 -20.81 -25.17
CA PHE A 22 -2.20 -21.56 -25.84
C PHE A 22 -3.01 -20.67 -26.78
N THR A 23 -2.35 -20.06 -27.75
CA THR A 23 -3.02 -19.33 -28.83
C THR A 23 -3.82 -20.26 -29.77
N MET A 24 -3.71 -21.59 -29.60
CA MET A 24 -4.36 -22.60 -30.45
C MET A 24 -5.90 -22.64 -30.41
N TYR A 25 -6.53 -21.93 -29.47
CA TYR A 25 -7.99 -21.86 -29.32
C TYR A 25 -8.58 -20.55 -29.86
N ILE A 26 -7.82 -19.85 -30.69
CA ILE A 26 -8.25 -18.57 -31.24
C ILE A 26 -8.90 -18.83 -32.62
N ASP A 27 -10.15 -18.39 -32.76
CA ASP A 27 -11.02 -18.68 -33.95
C ASP A 27 -10.61 -17.92 -35.22
N SER A 28 -9.60 -17.05 -35.17
CA SER A 28 -9.12 -16.32 -36.34
C SER A 28 -7.59 -16.18 -36.39
N TYR A 29 -7.05 -16.31 -37.59
CA TYR A 29 -5.62 -16.15 -37.87
C TYR A 29 -5.05 -14.77 -37.45
N GLU A 30 -5.84 -13.71 -37.58
CA GLU A 30 -5.44 -12.37 -37.19
C GLU A 30 -5.28 -12.26 -35.63
N GLN A 31 -6.17 -12.90 -34.89
CA GLN A 31 -6.08 -12.95 -33.41
C GLN A 31 -4.90 -13.79 -32.97
N GLU A 32 -4.59 -14.88 -33.65
CA GLU A 32 -3.41 -15.70 -33.39
C GLU A 32 -2.10 -14.89 -33.51
N ILE A 33 -1.94 -14.15 -34.61
CA ILE A 33 -0.77 -13.27 -34.82
C ILE A 33 -0.69 -12.19 -33.74
N GLN A 34 -1.80 -11.61 -33.35
CA GLN A 34 -1.82 -10.60 -32.27
C GLN A 34 -1.42 -11.20 -30.91
N ALA A 35 -1.91 -12.40 -30.59
CA ALA A 35 -1.58 -13.11 -29.35
C ALA A 35 -0.09 -13.50 -29.32
N GLU A 36 0.46 -14.02 -30.41
CA GLU A 36 1.89 -14.34 -30.52
C GLU A 36 2.76 -13.08 -30.33
N LYS A 37 2.38 -11.98 -30.95
CA LYS A 37 3.07 -10.69 -30.79
C LYS A 37 3.02 -10.20 -29.35
N ALA A 38 1.86 -10.31 -28.68
CA ALA A 38 1.70 -9.95 -27.28
C ALA A 38 2.57 -10.84 -26.38
N ASN A 39 2.57 -12.15 -26.61
CA ASN A 39 3.40 -13.10 -25.86
C ASN A 39 4.89 -12.82 -26.02
N LYS A 40 5.33 -12.48 -27.23
CA LYS A 40 6.72 -12.09 -27.49
C LYS A 40 7.10 -10.84 -26.68
N GLN A 41 6.25 -9.83 -26.66
CA GLN A 41 6.48 -8.61 -25.87
C GLN A 41 6.52 -8.87 -24.36
N ILE A 42 5.65 -9.76 -23.86
CA ILE A 42 5.65 -10.16 -22.44
C ILE A 42 6.94 -10.90 -22.12
N MET A 43 7.39 -11.82 -22.97
CA MET A 43 8.63 -12.56 -22.79
C MET A 43 9.85 -11.65 -22.78
N GLU A 44 9.95 -10.73 -23.73
CA GLU A 44 11.03 -9.75 -23.81
C GLU A 44 11.07 -8.87 -22.56
N LYS A 45 9.91 -8.35 -22.14
CA LYS A 45 9.79 -7.54 -20.92
C LYS A 45 10.20 -8.32 -19.67
N PHE A 46 9.74 -9.55 -19.51
CA PHE A 46 10.11 -10.41 -18.40
C PHE A 46 11.62 -10.67 -18.38
N SER A 47 12.20 -11.11 -19.51
CA SER A 47 13.61 -11.42 -19.65
C SER A 47 14.49 -10.21 -19.34
N ASN A 48 14.12 -9.02 -19.82
CA ASN A 48 14.83 -7.78 -19.52
C ASN A 48 14.79 -7.44 -18.02
N ILE A 49 13.62 -7.52 -17.38
CA ILE A 49 13.49 -7.25 -15.95
C ILE A 49 14.36 -8.21 -15.13
N VAL A 50 14.33 -9.51 -15.40
CA VAL A 50 15.11 -10.48 -14.61
C VAL A 50 16.61 -10.40 -14.90
N LYS A 51 17.00 -10.04 -16.12
CA LYS A 51 18.39 -9.78 -16.48
C LYS A 51 18.94 -8.54 -15.79
N GLU A 52 18.25 -7.41 -15.90
CA GLU A 52 18.69 -6.11 -15.36
C GLU A 52 18.76 -6.12 -13.83
N ASN A 53 17.71 -6.63 -13.17
CA ASN A 53 17.61 -6.56 -11.71
C ASN A 53 18.28 -7.74 -11.00
N TYR A 54 18.26 -8.95 -11.60
CA TYR A 54 18.68 -10.17 -10.93
C TYR A 54 19.82 -10.88 -11.65
N ASN A 55 20.26 -10.39 -12.83
CA ASN A 55 21.29 -11.02 -13.68
C ASN A 55 20.94 -12.48 -14.03
N ILE A 56 19.66 -12.74 -14.29
CA ILE A 56 19.16 -14.03 -14.72
C ILE A 56 18.95 -13.96 -16.23
N GLU A 57 19.67 -14.83 -16.97
CA GLU A 57 19.41 -14.99 -18.39
C GLU A 57 18.36 -16.09 -18.59
N THR A 58 17.26 -15.76 -19.24
CA THR A 58 16.20 -16.70 -19.55
C THR A 58 15.58 -16.41 -20.92
N HIS A 59 15.28 -17.46 -21.63
CA HIS A 59 14.59 -17.43 -22.92
C HIS A 59 13.24 -18.14 -22.87
N PHE A 60 12.78 -18.48 -21.65
CA PHE A 60 11.50 -19.14 -21.43
C PHE A 60 10.83 -18.57 -20.19
N MET A 61 9.51 -18.65 -20.14
CA MET A 61 8.77 -18.37 -18.92
C MET A 61 8.99 -19.51 -17.92
N PRO A 62 9.43 -19.20 -16.70
CA PRO A 62 9.70 -20.23 -15.67
C PRO A 62 8.43 -20.94 -15.21
N TYR A 63 7.28 -20.46 -15.67
CA TYR A 63 6.01 -20.97 -15.24
C TYR A 63 4.92 -20.74 -16.32
N ARG A 64 4.15 -21.79 -16.59
CA ARG A 64 2.94 -21.76 -17.42
C ARG A 64 1.72 -21.86 -16.51
N THR A 65 0.78 -20.91 -16.63
CA THR A 65 -0.58 -21.11 -16.11
C THR A 65 -1.35 -21.89 -17.16
N THR A 66 -1.69 -23.13 -16.85
CA THR A 66 -2.82 -23.79 -17.49
C THR A 66 -4.05 -23.61 -16.57
N ILE A 67 -5.24 -23.74 -17.14
CA ILE A 67 -6.51 -23.76 -16.38
C ILE A 67 -6.47 -24.82 -15.25
N GLU A 68 -5.61 -25.83 -15.38
CA GLU A 68 -5.46 -26.95 -14.46
C GLU A 68 -4.51 -26.68 -13.26
N TYR A 69 -3.71 -25.59 -13.29
CA TYR A 69 -2.77 -25.32 -12.21
C TYR A 69 -3.31 -24.25 -11.24
N PRO A 70 -3.53 -24.58 -9.96
CA PRO A 70 -3.92 -23.61 -8.95
C PRO A 70 -2.88 -22.49 -8.84
N ILE A 71 -3.35 -21.25 -8.71
CA ILE A 71 -2.47 -20.06 -8.60
C ILE A 71 -1.45 -20.20 -7.47
N ALA A 72 -1.82 -20.88 -6.38
CA ALA A 72 -0.95 -21.09 -5.23
C ALA A 72 0.28 -21.97 -5.59
N GLU A 73 0.08 -23.05 -6.32
CA GLU A 73 1.16 -23.94 -6.75
C GLU A 73 2.11 -23.25 -7.73
N ALA A 74 1.52 -22.44 -8.59
CA ALA A 74 2.22 -21.59 -9.52
C ALA A 74 3.17 -20.61 -8.86
N LYS A 75 2.70 -19.92 -7.82
CA LYS A 75 3.55 -19.03 -7.04
C LYS A 75 4.69 -19.77 -6.36
N VAL A 76 4.44 -20.96 -5.83
CA VAL A 76 5.48 -21.79 -5.21
C VAL A 76 6.54 -22.18 -6.25
N THR A 77 6.13 -22.60 -7.44
CA THR A 77 7.05 -22.98 -8.53
C THR A 77 7.88 -21.78 -8.98
N PHE A 78 7.26 -20.63 -9.14
CA PHE A 78 7.95 -19.38 -9.52
C PHE A 78 8.94 -18.93 -8.42
N ALA A 79 8.53 -18.99 -7.15
CA ALA A 79 9.39 -18.68 -6.02
C ALA A 79 10.62 -19.61 -5.97
N LYS A 80 10.43 -20.92 -6.19
CA LYS A 80 11.53 -21.89 -6.28
C LYS A 80 12.48 -21.60 -7.43
N TRP A 81 11.95 -21.19 -8.58
CA TRP A 81 12.77 -20.81 -9.72
C TRP A 81 13.66 -19.59 -9.41
N LEU A 82 13.10 -18.54 -8.77
CA LEU A 82 13.89 -17.39 -8.33
C LEU A 82 14.97 -17.80 -7.33
N LEU A 83 14.64 -18.62 -6.33
CA LEU A 83 15.58 -19.10 -5.33
C LEU A 83 16.73 -19.91 -5.95
N ASN A 84 16.42 -20.78 -6.90
CA ASN A 84 17.41 -21.57 -7.64
C ASN A 84 18.35 -20.70 -8.49
N ASN A 85 17.91 -19.50 -8.86
CA ASN A 85 18.72 -18.47 -9.53
C ASN A 85 19.37 -17.47 -8.54
N GLY A 86 19.39 -17.78 -7.24
CA GLY A 86 20.08 -16.99 -6.22
C GLY A 86 19.34 -15.72 -5.80
N VAL A 87 18.03 -15.65 -6.03
CA VAL A 87 17.17 -14.52 -5.64
C VAL A 87 16.28 -14.93 -4.48
N GLU A 88 16.43 -14.26 -3.34
CA GLU A 88 15.63 -14.47 -2.15
C GLU A 88 14.45 -13.52 -2.09
N ILE A 89 13.26 -14.03 -1.72
CA ILE A 89 12.07 -13.21 -1.53
C ILE A 89 12.07 -12.69 -0.10
N ILE A 90 12.13 -11.37 0.04
CA ILE A 90 12.12 -10.66 1.33
C ILE A 90 10.80 -9.93 1.57
N GLU A 91 10.51 -9.66 2.84
CA GLU A 91 9.38 -8.80 3.21
C GLU A 91 9.53 -7.41 2.59
N ASN A 92 8.41 -6.76 2.31
CA ASN A 92 8.45 -5.36 1.89
C ASN A 92 9.05 -4.51 3.00
N PRO A 93 9.98 -3.60 2.70
CA PRO A 93 10.46 -2.67 3.70
C PRO A 93 9.29 -1.89 4.28
N LYS A 94 9.23 -1.80 5.60
CA LYS A 94 8.23 -0.96 6.26
C LYS A 94 8.37 0.48 5.73
N ARG A 95 7.24 1.05 5.27
CA ARG A 95 7.24 2.44 4.81
C ARG A 95 7.57 3.36 5.97
N VAL A 96 8.63 4.14 5.84
CA VAL A 96 8.93 5.23 6.77
C VAL A 96 8.18 6.47 6.30
N TRP A 97 7.28 6.95 7.15
CA TRP A 97 6.48 8.14 6.87
C TRP A 97 7.27 9.40 7.22
N THR A 98 7.27 10.37 6.31
CA THR A 98 7.81 11.72 6.57
C THR A 98 6.71 12.66 7.07
N THR A 99 7.13 13.75 7.70
CA THR A 99 6.19 14.81 8.13
C THR A 99 5.42 15.40 6.93
N ASP A 100 6.08 15.53 5.79
CA ASP A 100 5.45 16.05 4.56
C ASP A 100 4.45 15.08 3.95
N ASP A 101 4.71 13.78 4.00
CA ASP A 101 3.73 12.76 3.59
C ASP A 101 2.45 12.87 4.41
N ILE A 102 2.58 12.93 5.74
CA ILE A 102 1.42 13.05 6.64
C ILE A 102 0.70 14.37 6.42
N LYS A 103 1.43 15.47 6.27
CA LYS A 103 0.83 16.79 5.97
C LYS A 103 0.02 16.77 4.68
N ARG A 104 0.60 16.24 3.61
CA ARG A 104 -0.08 16.09 2.31
C ARG A 104 -1.35 15.22 2.44
N LEU A 105 -1.26 14.09 3.13
CA LEU A 105 -2.40 13.20 3.33
C LEU A 105 -3.52 13.85 4.14
N LEU A 106 -3.20 14.59 5.19
CA LEU A 106 -4.20 15.34 5.96
C LEU A 106 -4.93 16.38 5.10
N GLN A 107 -4.23 16.96 4.11
CA GLN A 107 -4.82 17.98 3.23
C GLN A 107 -5.68 17.39 2.12
N THR A 108 -5.33 16.22 1.59
CA THR A 108 -5.93 15.68 0.36
C THR A 108 -6.84 14.46 0.58
N ASN A 109 -6.72 13.76 1.72
CA ASN A 109 -7.41 12.50 1.94
C ASN A 109 -8.30 12.52 3.19
N ASP A 110 -9.62 12.46 2.97
CA ASP A 110 -10.62 12.50 4.05
C ASP A 110 -10.50 11.29 4.99
N THR A 111 -10.25 10.10 4.47
CA THR A 111 -10.11 8.89 5.28
C THR A 111 -8.93 9.00 6.24
N MET A 112 -7.80 9.53 5.76
CA MET A 112 -6.62 9.77 6.60
C MET A 112 -6.89 10.87 7.64
N LEU A 113 -7.58 11.95 7.26
CA LEU A 113 -7.98 12.99 8.19
C LEU A 113 -8.84 12.43 9.33
N TYR A 114 -9.87 11.65 8.99
CA TYR A 114 -10.79 11.05 9.97
C TYR A 114 -10.08 10.04 10.88
N ARG A 115 -9.22 9.19 10.30
CA ARG A 115 -8.42 8.24 11.05
C ARG A 115 -7.49 8.95 12.03
N SER A 116 -6.79 9.98 11.57
CA SER A 116 -5.87 10.77 12.39
C SER A 116 -6.58 11.49 13.53
N LEU A 117 -7.76 12.07 13.27
CA LEU A 117 -8.58 12.70 14.30
C LEU A 117 -8.99 11.71 15.39
N LYS A 118 -9.46 10.51 15.00
CA LYS A 118 -9.85 9.44 15.95
C LYS A 118 -8.65 8.94 16.76
N ILE A 119 -7.48 8.78 16.14
CA ILE A 119 -6.26 8.34 16.81
C ILE A 119 -5.86 9.36 17.89
N LEU A 120 -5.76 10.64 17.55
CA LEU A 120 -5.39 11.66 18.54
C LEU A 120 -6.42 11.77 19.66
N TYR A 121 -7.71 11.65 19.36
CA TYR A 121 -8.78 11.61 20.34
C TYR A 121 -8.66 10.40 21.28
N SER A 122 -8.23 9.24 20.78
CA SER A 122 -8.07 8.04 21.61
C SER A 122 -6.94 8.18 22.64
N TYR A 123 -5.95 9.05 22.40
CA TYR A 123 -4.86 9.32 23.33
C TYR A 123 -5.22 10.30 24.45
N GLN A 124 -6.37 10.96 24.38
CA GLN A 124 -6.83 11.77 25.49
C GLN A 124 -7.27 10.89 26.66
N THR A 125 -6.95 11.30 27.89
CA THR A 125 -7.41 10.62 29.10
C THR A 125 -8.93 10.73 29.27
N ALA A 126 -9.52 9.93 30.14
CA ALA A 126 -10.96 9.98 30.40
C ALA A 126 -11.39 11.36 30.95
N ASP A 127 -10.56 11.95 31.81
CA ASP A 127 -10.81 13.27 32.41
C ASP A 127 -10.71 14.38 31.37
N GLU A 128 -9.70 14.33 30.49
CA GLU A 128 -9.57 15.26 29.36
C GLU A 128 -10.72 15.17 28.37
N LYS A 129 -11.24 13.97 28.12
CA LYS A 129 -12.41 13.77 27.27
C LYS A 129 -13.69 14.35 27.88
N SER A 130 -13.86 14.18 29.19
CA SER A 130 -15.01 14.71 29.92
C SER A 130 -15.00 16.24 30.01
N ALA A 131 -13.85 16.83 30.29
CA ALA A 131 -13.67 18.27 30.38
C ALA A 131 -13.55 18.94 29.01
N LYS A 132 -13.27 18.18 27.94
CA LYS A 132 -12.88 18.68 26.60
C LYS A 132 -11.69 19.65 26.65
N ASP A 133 -10.79 19.40 27.56
CA ASP A 133 -9.57 20.17 27.78
C ASP A 133 -8.36 19.25 27.92
N THR A 134 -7.15 19.79 27.78
CA THR A 134 -5.90 19.04 27.95
C THR A 134 -5.33 19.37 29.32
N ILE A 135 -5.42 18.39 30.23
CA ILE A 135 -4.96 18.52 31.62
C ILE A 135 -3.50 18.09 31.73
N THR A 136 -3.07 17.13 30.92
CA THR A 136 -1.74 16.52 30.98
C THR A 136 -0.93 16.83 29.73
N GLU A 137 0.17 17.56 29.83
CA GLU A 137 1.11 17.81 28.72
C GLU A 137 2.04 16.61 28.51
N ASN A 138 1.50 15.47 28.08
CA ASN A 138 2.29 14.28 27.75
C ASN A 138 2.79 14.28 26.29
N GLY A 139 2.55 15.35 25.52
CA GLY A 139 2.92 15.49 24.11
C GLY A 139 2.14 14.57 23.16
N VAL A 140 1.04 13.97 23.63
CA VAL A 140 0.19 13.05 22.87
C VAL A 140 -1.28 13.50 23.01
N GLY A 141 -2.03 13.55 21.89
CA GLY A 141 -3.40 14.05 21.90
C GLY A 141 -3.51 15.51 21.43
N PHE A 142 -4.65 16.15 21.73
CA PHE A 142 -4.88 17.54 21.36
C PHE A 142 -4.30 18.46 22.44
N ASN A 143 -3.85 19.65 22.01
CA ASN A 143 -3.48 20.70 22.96
C ASN A 143 -4.76 21.39 23.53
N SER A 144 -4.63 22.11 24.63
CA SER A 144 -5.76 22.77 25.32
C SER A 144 -6.59 23.67 24.40
N VAL A 145 -5.94 24.44 23.52
CA VAL A 145 -6.61 25.38 22.60
C VAL A 145 -7.50 24.68 21.58
N ASP A 146 -7.10 23.50 21.15
CA ASP A 146 -7.79 22.74 20.09
C ASP A 146 -8.67 21.61 20.66
N ALA A 147 -8.45 21.20 21.92
CA ALA A 147 -9.08 20.05 22.55
C ALA A 147 -10.61 20.08 22.48
N GLN A 148 -11.23 21.17 22.89
CA GLN A 148 -12.70 21.29 22.93
C GLN A 148 -13.31 21.07 21.54
N PHE A 149 -12.78 21.75 20.53
CA PHE A 149 -13.33 21.68 19.18
C PHE A 149 -13.02 20.31 18.52
N LEU A 150 -11.77 19.83 18.58
CA LEU A 150 -11.38 18.60 17.93
C LEU A 150 -12.00 17.36 18.60
N SER A 151 -12.16 17.36 19.94
CA SER A 151 -12.88 16.31 20.65
C SER A 151 -14.34 16.25 20.24
N SER A 152 -15.04 17.40 20.19
CA SER A 152 -16.43 17.45 19.72
C SER A 152 -16.58 16.95 18.27
N CYS A 153 -15.61 17.30 17.39
CA CYS A 153 -15.59 16.78 16.01
C CYS A 153 -15.31 15.29 15.96
N ALA A 154 -14.43 14.76 16.81
CA ALA A 154 -14.14 13.34 16.88
C ALA A 154 -15.34 12.52 17.37
N GLU A 155 -16.02 12.98 18.41
CA GLU A 155 -17.27 12.39 18.91
C GLU A 155 -18.37 12.37 17.83
N PHE A 156 -18.56 13.51 17.15
CA PHE A 156 -19.50 13.61 16.05
C PHE A 156 -19.17 12.64 14.92
N LEU A 157 -17.88 12.55 14.54
CA LEU A 157 -17.39 11.62 13.53
C LEU A 157 -17.59 10.17 13.92
N ILE A 158 -17.37 9.82 15.19
CA ILE A 158 -17.55 8.44 15.71
C ILE A 158 -19.04 8.08 15.64
N LYS A 159 -19.93 9.01 16.03
CA LYS A 159 -21.37 8.79 16.06
C LYS A 159 -21.99 8.71 14.65
N ASN A 160 -21.58 9.59 13.73
CA ASN A 160 -22.27 9.79 12.46
C ASN A 160 -21.50 9.25 11.24
N GLY A 161 -20.22 8.89 11.39
CA GLY A 161 -19.38 8.36 10.31
C GLY A 161 -18.78 9.41 9.36
N PHE A 162 -19.16 10.69 9.50
CA PHE A 162 -18.70 11.79 8.64
C PHE A 162 -18.55 13.09 9.42
N LEU A 163 -17.86 14.08 8.81
CA LEU A 163 -17.85 15.48 9.25
C LEU A 163 -18.57 16.35 8.23
N THR A 164 -19.26 17.38 8.69
CA THR A 164 -19.82 18.39 7.79
C THR A 164 -18.69 19.11 7.04
N ILE A 165 -19.02 19.74 5.91
CA ILE A 165 -18.03 20.45 5.08
C ILE A 165 -17.29 21.52 5.91
N LYS A 166 -18.02 22.29 6.75
CA LYS A 166 -17.43 23.31 7.63
C LYS A 166 -16.51 22.69 8.70
N GLN A 167 -16.98 21.66 9.39
CA GLN A 167 -16.16 20.93 10.38
C GLN A 167 -14.88 20.38 9.75
N LYS A 168 -15.00 19.73 8.59
CA LYS A 168 -13.88 19.13 7.87
C LYS A 168 -12.82 20.18 7.50
N ALA A 169 -13.22 21.35 7.01
CA ALA A 169 -12.29 22.42 6.65
C ALA A 169 -11.49 22.92 7.88
N ILE A 170 -12.17 23.14 9.01
CA ILE A 170 -11.52 23.60 10.24
C ILE A 170 -10.61 22.49 10.82
N VAL A 171 -11.10 21.23 10.85
CA VAL A 171 -10.31 20.08 11.31
C VAL A 171 -9.04 19.94 10.47
N ARG A 172 -9.11 20.05 9.13
CA ARG A 172 -7.91 20.02 8.28
C ARG A 172 -6.86 21.04 8.70
N THR A 173 -7.28 22.28 8.88
CA THR A 173 -6.38 23.37 9.28
C THR A 173 -5.73 23.10 10.63
N LYS A 174 -6.51 22.66 11.61
CA LYS A 174 -6.01 22.40 12.97
C LYS A 174 -5.11 21.17 13.03
N MET A 175 -5.44 20.10 12.29
CA MET A 175 -4.70 18.83 12.29
C MET A 175 -3.26 18.95 11.73
N ILE A 176 -2.97 19.98 10.96
CA ILE A 176 -1.60 20.25 10.47
C ILE A 176 -0.60 20.46 11.63
N LYS A 177 -1.03 21.03 12.75
CA LYS A 177 -0.17 21.23 13.92
C LYS A 177 0.33 19.89 14.51
N TYR A 178 -0.42 18.83 14.34
CA TYR A 178 -0.15 17.49 14.90
C TYR A 178 0.64 16.58 13.96
N THR A 179 1.12 17.09 12.83
CA THR A 179 1.82 16.30 11.80
C THR A 179 3.02 15.54 12.38
N LYS A 180 3.86 16.20 13.21
CA LYS A 180 5.03 15.58 13.84
C LYS A 180 4.63 14.41 14.75
N GLN A 181 3.58 14.60 15.55
CA GLN A 181 3.04 13.57 16.44
C GLN A 181 2.50 12.37 15.65
N LEU A 182 1.70 12.64 14.61
CA LEU A 182 1.15 11.61 13.72
C LEU A 182 2.24 10.85 12.97
N THR A 183 3.32 11.52 12.56
CA THR A 183 4.47 10.87 11.93
C THR A 183 5.16 9.90 12.90
N LYS A 184 5.36 10.30 14.15
CA LYS A 184 5.93 9.41 15.18
C LYS A 184 5.03 8.19 15.41
N LEU A 185 3.70 8.38 15.47
CA LEU A 185 2.75 7.29 15.65
C LEU A 185 2.74 6.34 14.46
N ALA A 186 2.73 6.88 13.24
CA ALA A 186 2.73 6.08 12.00
C ALA A 186 3.99 5.21 11.84
N ASN A 187 5.13 5.64 12.38
CA ASN A 187 6.41 4.91 12.31
C ASN A 187 6.64 3.96 13.50
N LYS A 188 5.79 3.98 14.53
CA LYS A 188 5.87 3.04 15.66
C LYS A 188 5.17 1.70 15.40
N CYS A 189 4.28 1.64 14.39
CA CYS A 189 3.44 0.46 14.07
C CYS A 189 4.16 -0.55 13.17
#